data_b37f99901faa136ac037b546cebd0c3b
#
_entry.id   b37f99901faa136ac037b546cebd0c3b
#
_cell.length_a   1.000
_cell.length_b   1.000
_cell.length_c   1.000
_cell.angle_alpha   90.00
_cell.angle_beta   90.00
_cell.angle_gamma   90.00
#
_symmetry.space_group_name_H-M   'P 1'
#
loop_
_entity.id
_entity.type
_entity.pdbx_description
1 polymer ?
#
loop_
_entity_poly.entity_id
_entity_poly.type
_entity_poly.pdbx_seq_one_letter_code
_entity_poly.pdbx_strand_id
1 'polypeptide(L)'
;MIYILTDPTYADSVWCKSFLLSLTDCLRKNRMNYTEIFDCVPADAEAVFIIASDHSWTKNTIERLNSANIFPILISNNTEQLTGCIYSSVSSDIHGSIKQLLAGIGDRPTAVYGVNRNSLSDISKVDLLFSYGREKSQKPSVFYNDGSLQNCFEDFFANGETVEAVICTNDLAAVSLVRNVKERSPARLDSLAVYSLTGGTLSEYYSPYITSLDIDYSAFGRAAIHIYKMLCKHKYMTTLSVKVSRSSSDNAPTSPVVLDCAKEEREFNRDGEIREMMAVEKLLNNSDVTDRGIIRGLMEGKTLSELSAQCFLTENALKYRIKKILATAGFADKQELVGTMRKYIDTTEKL
;
A
#
# COMPACT_ATOMS: atom_id res chain seq x y z
N MET A 1 -24.51 -11.32 -8.44
CA MET A 1 -23.12 -11.80 -8.22
C MET A 1 -22.27 -10.66 -7.69
N ILE A 2 -21.31 -10.94 -6.78
CA ILE A 2 -20.35 -9.95 -6.25
C ILE A 2 -19.07 -10.01 -7.06
N TYR A 3 -18.56 -8.86 -7.47
CA TYR A 3 -17.28 -8.75 -8.17
C TYR A 3 -16.29 -7.90 -7.39
N ILE A 4 -15.00 -8.22 -7.51
CA ILE A 4 -13.90 -7.48 -6.89
C ILE A 4 -13.00 -6.99 -8.02
N LEU A 5 -12.75 -5.69 -8.03
CA LEU A 5 -11.88 -5.02 -8.99
C LEU A 5 -10.74 -4.34 -8.23
N THR A 6 -9.53 -4.60 -8.65
CA THR A 6 -8.34 -4.03 -8.03
C THR A 6 -7.65 -3.08 -9.00
N ASP A 7 -7.25 -1.92 -8.51
CA ASP A 7 -6.44 -0.97 -9.27
C ASP A 7 -5.15 -1.65 -9.74
N PRO A 8 -4.93 -1.81 -11.05
CA PRO A 8 -3.78 -2.53 -11.57
C PRO A 8 -2.44 -1.88 -11.22
N THR A 9 -2.42 -0.56 -10.93
CA THR A 9 -1.23 0.17 -10.50
C THR A 9 -0.69 -0.35 -9.18
N TYR A 10 -1.60 -0.74 -8.26
CA TYR A 10 -1.28 -1.12 -6.89
C TYR A 10 -1.60 -2.58 -6.56
N ALA A 11 -2.02 -3.38 -7.53
CA ALA A 11 -2.43 -4.77 -7.33
C ALA A 11 -1.36 -5.63 -6.61
N ASP A 12 -0.08 -5.33 -6.86
CA ASP A 12 1.05 -6.03 -6.24
C ASP A 12 1.51 -5.43 -4.91
N SER A 13 1.00 -4.28 -4.49
CA SER A 13 1.35 -3.66 -3.21
C SER A 13 0.81 -4.47 -2.02
N VAL A 14 1.54 -4.41 -0.90
CA VAL A 14 1.19 -5.14 0.34
C VAL A 14 -0.18 -4.70 0.86
N TRP A 15 -0.44 -3.40 0.92
CA TRP A 15 -1.70 -2.87 1.42
C TRP A 15 -2.90 -3.32 0.57
N CYS A 16 -2.75 -3.34 -0.75
CA CYS A 16 -3.81 -3.78 -1.66
C CYS A 16 -4.13 -5.27 -1.46
N LYS A 17 -3.08 -6.11 -1.38
CA LYS A 17 -3.22 -7.53 -1.08
C LYS A 17 -3.83 -7.78 0.29
N SER A 18 -3.48 -6.98 1.29
CA SER A 18 -4.04 -7.09 2.64
C SER A 18 -5.53 -6.74 2.67
N PHE A 19 -5.97 -5.71 1.93
CA PHE A 19 -7.39 -5.41 1.77
C PHE A 19 -8.13 -6.51 1.01
N LEU A 20 -7.56 -7.01 -0.09
CA LEU A 20 -8.14 -8.08 -0.88
C LEU A 20 -8.31 -9.36 -0.04
N LEU A 21 -7.26 -9.75 0.69
CA LEU A 21 -7.31 -10.92 1.58
C LEU A 21 -8.38 -10.75 2.66
N SER A 22 -8.42 -9.60 3.31
CA SER A 22 -9.43 -9.32 4.34
C SER A 22 -10.85 -9.38 3.79
N LEU A 23 -11.10 -8.79 2.61
CA LEU A 23 -12.39 -8.82 1.96
C LEU A 23 -12.81 -10.24 1.58
N THR A 24 -11.92 -10.97 0.90
CA THR A 24 -12.20 -12.35 0.44
C THR A 24 -12.42 -13.31 1.59
N ASP A 25 -11.67 -13.19 2.69
CA ASP A 25 -11.90 -13.97 3.90
C ASP A 25 -13.26 -13.68 4.53
N CYS A 26 -13.68 -12.42 4.56
CA CYS A 26 -15.00 -12.03 5.04
C CYS A 26 -16.11 -12.55 4.13
N LEU A 27 -15.93 -12.52 2.81
CA LEU A 27 -16.89 -13.09 1.84
C LEU A 27 -17.04 -14.59 2.04
N ARG A 28 -15.93 -15.34 2.15
CA ARG A 28 -15.94 -16.79 2.43
C ARG A 28 -16.62 -17.12 3.74
N LYS A 29 -16.31 -16.40 4.84
CA LYS A 29 -16.95 -16.59 6.16
C LYS A 29 -18.45 -16.34 6.12
N ASN A 30 -18.91 -15.46 5.26
CA ASN A 30 -20.33 -15.18 5.07
C ASN A 30 -20.99 -16.04 3.98
N ARG A 31 -20.28 -17.01 3.39
CA ARG A 31 -20.74 -17.91 2.31
C ARG A 31 -21.25 -17.12 1.09
N MET A 32 -20.59 -16.03 0.75
CA MET A 32 -20.90 -15.18 -0.39
C MET A 32 -20.02 -15.55 -1.57
N ASN A 33 -20.63 -15.80 -2.72
CA ASN A 33 -19.88 -16.06 -3.96
C ASN A 33 -19.37 -14.73 -4.53
N TYR A 34 -18.11 -14.73 -4.95
CA TYR A 34 -17.46 -13.59 -5.58
C TYR A 34 -16.53 -14.01 -6.71
N THR A 35 -16.23 -13.08 -7.59
CA THR A 35 -15.27 -13.26 -8.68
C THR A 35 -14.36 -12.03 -8.74
N GLU A 36 -13.04 -12.26 -8.79
CA GLU A 36 -12.07 -11.20 -9.08
C GLU A 36 -12.07 -10.94 -10.59
N ILE A 37 -12.14 -9.67 -10.96
CA ILE A 37 -12.19 -9.22 -12.36
C ILE A 37 -11.11 -8.16 -12.60
N PHE A 38 -10.69 -8.02 -13.86
CA PHE A 38 -9.58 -7.13 -14.22
C PHE A 38 -9.97 -6.02 -15.18
N ASP A 39 -10.90 -6.27 -16.10
CA ASP A 39 -11.16 -5.37 -17.25
C ASP A 39 -12.63 -5.21 -17.63
N CYS A 40 -13.49 -6.12 -17.22
CA CYS A 40 -14.90 -6.12 -17.59
C CYS A 40 -15.78 -6.50 -16.40
N VAL A 41 -16.80 -5.71 -16.15
CA VAL A 41 -17.83 -6.00 -15.15
C VAL A 41 -19.04 -6.60 -15.86
N PRO A 42 -19.42 -7.85 -15.55
CA PRO A 42 -20.59 -8.51 -16.13
C PRO A 42 -21.89 -7.78 -15.82
N ALA A 43 -22.87 -7.92 -16.72
CA ALA A 43 -24.18 -7.26 -16.61
C ALA A 43 -25.02 -7.73 -15.40
N ASP A 44 -24.72 -8.91 -14.84
CA ASP A 44 -25.36 -9.46 -13.65
C ASP A 44 -24.76 -8.95 -12.33
N ALA A 45 -23.87 -7.98 -12.38
CA ALA A 45 -23.23 -7.43 -11.20
C ALA A 45 -24.25 -6.73 -10.29
N GLU A 46 -24.42 -7.23 -9.08
CA GLU A 46 -25.22 -6.60 -8.03
C GLU A 46 -24.43 -5.54 -7.28
N ALA A 47 -23.14 -5.81 -7.09
CA ALA A 47 -22.19 -4.90 -6.48
C ALA A 47 -20.76 -5.18 -6.95
N VAL A 48 -19.94 -4.14 -7.00
CA VAL A 48 -18.52 -4.20 -7.29
C VAL A 48 -17.74 -3.60 -6.15
N PHE A 49 -16.89 -4.41 -5.50
CA PHE A 49 -15.89 -3.90 -4.57
C PHE A 49 -14.67 -3.42 -5.36
N ILE A 50 -14.25 -2.21 -5.12
CA ILE A 50 -13.08 -1.59 -5.75
C ILE A 50 -12.00 -1.41 -4.70
N ILE A 51 -10.80 -1.93 -4.93
CA ILE A 51 -9.62 -1.68 -4.10
C ILE A 51 -8.67 -0.80 -4.90
N ALA A 52 -8.55 0.48 -4.54
CA ALA A 52 -7.84 1.45 -5.35
C ALA A 52 -7.26 2.63 -4.55
N SER A 53 -6.25 3.28 -5.15
CA SER A 53 -5.66 4.53 -4.65
C SER A 53 -5.34 5.54 -5.74
N ASP A 54 -5.26 5.15 -7.02
CA ASP A 54 -5.07 6.10 -8.12
C ASP A 54 -6.35 6.91 -8.33
N HIS A 55 -6.22 8.24 -8.30
CA HIS A 55 -7.36 9.15 -8.39
C HIS A 55 -8.10 9.03 -9.71
N SER A 56 -7.36 9.12 -10.80
CA SER A 56 -7.94 9.17 -12.14
C SER A 56 -8.59 7.86 -12.51
N TRP A 57 -7.90 6.74 -12.26
CA TRP A 57 -8.43 5.40 -12.51
C TRP A 57 -9.67 5.12 -11.67
N THR A 58 -9.64 5.46 -10.37
CA THR A 58 -10.76 5.22 -9.44
C THR A 58 -11.99 6.03 -9.86
N LYS A 59 -11.80 7.31 -10.18
CA LYS A 59 -12.89 8.19 -10.61
C LYS A 59 -13.52 7.67 -11.90
N ASN A 60 -12.71 7.44 -12.94
CA ASN A 60 -13.19 6.94 -14.23
C ASN A 60 -13.93 5.60 -14.09
N THR A 61 -13.41 4.71 -13.25
CA THR A 61 -14.02 3.40 -12.98
C THR A 61 -15.40 3.56 -12.33
N ILE A 62 -15.50 4.41 -11.30
CA ILE A 62 -16.77 4.65 -10.61
C ILE A 62 -17.79 5.34 -11.54
N GLU A 63 -17.37 6.33 -12.34
CA GLU A 63 -18.26 7.01 -13.29
C GLU A 63 -18.84 6.01 -14.32
N ARG A 64 -18.02 5.08 -14.85
CA ARG A 64 -18.49 4.04 -15.77
C ARG A 64 -19.47 3.07 -15.11
N LEU A 65 -19.19 2.65 -13.87
CA LEU A 65 -20.11 1.79 -13.11
C LEU A 65 -21.43 2.51 -12.83
N ASN A 66 -21.39 3.78 -12.44
CA ASN A 66 -22.60 4.59 -12.23
C ASN A 66 -23.42 4.73 -13.50
N SER A 67 -22.77 4.94 -14.67
CA SER A 67 -23.45 5.03 -15.96
C SER A 67 -24.14 3.72 -16.34
N ALA A 68 -23.66 2.57 -15.84
CA ALA A 68 -24.26 1.26 -16.02
C ALA A 68 -25.23 0.87 -14.89
N ASN A 69 -25.55 1.78 -13.97
CA ASN A 69 -26.37 1.54 -12.78
C ASN A 69 -25.84 0.44 -11.85
N ILE A 70 -24.52 0.19 -11.88
CA ILE A 70 -23.86 -0.72 -10.96
C ILE A 70 -23.35 0.09 -9.77
N PHE A 71 -23.59 -0.43 -8.55
CA PHE A 71 -23.23 0.26 -7.33
C PHE A 71 -21.84 -0.14 -6.84
N PRO A 72 -20.84 0.78 -6.83
CA PRO A 72 -19.50 0.48 -6.36
C PRO A 72 -19.35 0.66 -4.85
N ILE A 73 -18.53 -0.19 -4.23
CA ILE A 73 -18.06 -0.08 -2.87
C ILE A 73 -16.54 0.05 -2.90
N LEU A 74 -16.03 1.25 -2.67
CA LEU A 74 -14.61 1.54 -2.71
C LEU A 74 -13.95 1.24 -1.37
N ILE A 75 -12.86 0.49 -1.39
CA ILE A 75 -11.97 0.23 -0.25
C ILE A 75 -10.66 0.96 -0.52
N SER A 76 -10.38 1.99 0.25
CA SER A 76 -9.18 2.82 0.09
C SER A 76 -8.77 3.43 1.42
N ASN A 77 -7.54 3.90 1.52
CA ASN A 77 -7.09 4.60 2.73
C ASN A 77 -7.78 5.95 2.93
N ASN A 78 -8.23 6.62 1.85
CA ASN A 78 -9.05 7.83 1.93
C ASN A 78 -9.87 8.03 0.65
N THR A 79 -11.12 8.46 0.81
CA THR A 79 -12.09 8.55 -0.29
C THR A 79 -12.84 9.87 -0.37
N GLU A 80 -12.46 10.88 0.41
CA GLU A 80 -13.26 12.09 0.59
C GLU A 80 -13.38 13.00 -0.64
N GLN A 81 -12.62 12.74 -1.73
CA GLN A 81 -12.46 13.71 -2.82
C GLN A 81 -13.01 13.29 -4.19
N LEU A 82 -13.80 12.23 -4.30
CA LEU A 82 -14.41 11.84 -5.59
C LEU A 82 -15.74 12.60 -5.83
N THR A 83 -15.61 13.90 -6.12
CA THR A 83 -16.77 14.75 -6.44
C THR A 83 -17.48 14.28 -7.71
N GLY A 84 -18.80 14.20 -7.65
CA GLY A 84 -19.65 13.81 -8.79
C GLY A 84 -19.85 12.32 -8.96
N CYS A 85 -19.22 11.47 -8.15
CA CYS A 85 -19.37 10.01 -8.19
C CYS A 85 -20.35 9.52 -7.12
N ILE A 86 -21.09 8.45 -7.44
CA ILE A 86 -22.02 7.77 -6.51
C ILE A 86 -21.38 6.45 -6.09
N TYR A 87 -20.99 6.31 -4.83
CA TYR A 87 -20.34 5.11 -4.30
C TYR A 87 -20.47 5.02 -2.79
N SER A 88 -20.32 3.81 -2.26
CA SER A 88 -20.00 3.59 -0.85
C SER A 88 -18.50 3.46 -0.68
N SER A 89 -17.99 3.78 0.48
CA SER A 89 -16.56 3.57 0.73
C SER A 89 -16.26 3.08 2.13
N VAL A 90 -15.18 2.32 2.25
CA VAL A 90 -14.52 1.96 3.50
C VAL A 90 -13.17 2.63 3.52
N SER A 91 -12.95 3.49 4.47
CA SER A 91 -11.67 4.17 4.66
C SER A 91 -11.16 4.05 6.08
N SER A 92 -9.85 4.25 6.29
CA SER A 92 -9.29 4.31 7.63
C SER A 92 -9.64 5.62 8.31
N ASP A 93 -9.81 5.61 9.64
CA ASP A 93 -9.80 6.83 10.44
C ASP A 93 -8.36 7.35 10.59
N ILE A 94 -7.87 7.94 9.52
CA ILE A 94 -6.55 8.56 9.50
C ILE A 94 -6.51 9.87 10.31
N HIS A 95 -7.67 10.51 10.53
CA HIS A 95 -7.77 11.76 11.26
C HIS A 95 -7.30 11.62 12.71
N GLY A 96 -7.85 10.63 13.43
CA GLY A 96 -7.44 10.33 14.81
C GLY A 96 -5.96 10.01 14.92
N SER A 97 -5.46 9.17 14.00
CA SER A 97 -4.07 8.74 13.96
C SER A 97 -3.11 9.91 13.70
N ILE A 98 -3.40 10.76 12.72
CA ILE A 98 -2.57 11.94 12.40
C ILE A 98 -2.61 12.96 13.56
N LYS A 99 -3.77 13.18 14.16
CA LYS A 99 -3.90 14.09 15.31
C LYS A 99 -3.05 13.63 16.50
N GLN A 100 -3.09 12.34 16.81
CA GLN A 100 -2.26 11.75 17.88
C GLN A 100 -0.76 11.83 17.53
N LEU A 101 -0.39 11.55 16.29
CA LEU A 101 0.98 11.66 15.79
C LEU A 101 1.50 13.10 15.95
N LEU A 102 0.75 14.08 15.46
CA LEU A 102 1.14 15.51 15.56
C LEU A 102 1.20 16.00 17.00
N ALA A 103 0.36 15.48 17.90
CA ALA A 103 0.48 15.77 19.34
C ALA A 103 1.79 15.23 19.92
N GLY A 104 2.24 14.03 19.51
CA GLY A 104 3.52 13.46 19.90
C GLY A 104 4.74 14.16 19.28
N ILE A 105 4.61 14.67 18.06
CA ILE A 105 5.66 15.46 17.38
C ILE A 105 5.87 16.82 18.09
N GLY A 106 4.80 17.43 18.58
CA GLY A 106 4.87 18.74 19.25
C GLY A 106 5.17 19.87 18.26
N ASP A 107 6.08 20.78 18.65
CA ASP A 107 6.44 21.96 17.85
C ASP A 107 7.69 21.77 16.98
N ARG A 108 8.16 20.53 16.83
CA ARG A 108 9.32 20.20 15.99
C ARG A 108 9.07 20.58 14.53
N PRO A 109 10.06 21.21 13.84
CA PRO A 109 9.97 21.44 12.40
C PRO A 109 9.68 20.16 11.65
N THR A 110 8.55 20.13 10.95
CA THR A 110 7.99 18.89 10.37
C THR A 110 7.92 18.98 8.85
N ALA A 111 8.22 17.88 8.18
CA ALA A 111 8.01 17.71 6.74
C ALA A 111 7.11 16.52 6.43
N VAL A 112 6.45 16.55 5.27
CA VAL A 112 5.79 15.42 4.64
C VAL A 112 6.65 14.95 3.48
N TYR A 113 6.94 13.65 3.39
CA TYR A 113 7.89 13.10 2.45
C TYR A 113 7.29 11.95 1.62
N GLY A 114 7.73 11.87 0.35
CA GLY A 114 7.35 10.79 -0.56
C GLY A 114 5.92 10.92 -1.12
N VAL A 115 5.44 12.15 -1.23
CA VAL A 115 4.06 12.43 -1.69
C VAL A 115 3.94 12.19 -3.18
N ASN A 116 3.07 11.26 -3.58
CA ASN A 116 2.68 11.07 -4.97
C ASN A 116 1.49 11.97 -5.29
N ARG A 117 1.65 12.92 -6.22
CA ARG A 117 0.60 13.87 -6.64
C ARG A 117 -0.63 13.20 -7.27
N ASN A 118 -0.47 11.99 -7.81
CA ASN A 118 -1.54 11.23 -8.44
C ASN A 118 -2.26 10.29 -7.47
N SER A 119 -1.78 10.16 -6.23
CA SER A 119 -2.39 9.31 -5.21
C SER A 119 -3.43 10.10 -4.39
N LEU A 120 -4.70 9.71 -4.49
CA LEU A 120 -5.77 10.23 -3.62
C LEU A 120 -5.41 10.17 -2.15
N SER A 121 -4.87 9.03 -1.74
CA SER A 121 -4.48 8.78 -0.36
C SER A 121 -3.42 9.77 0.10
N ASP A 122 -2.39 10.03 -0.72
CA ASP A 122 -1.29 10.93 -0.33
C ASP A 122 -1.74 12.39 -0.30
N ILE A 123 -2.53 12.83 -1.30
CA ILE A 123 -3.09 14.18 -1.32
C ILE A 123 -3.95 14.44 -0.08
N SER A 124 -4.86 13.52 0.24
CA SER A 124 -5.72 13.65 1.40
C SER A 124 -4.94 13.67 2.73
N LYS A 125 -3.85 12.90 2.84
CA LYS A 125 -2.97 12.94 4.01
C LYS A 125 -2.28 14.29 4.15
N VAL A 126 -1.80 14.85 3.04
CA VAL A 126 -1.17 16.19 3.01
C VAL A 126 -2.17 17.25 3.43
N ASP A 127 -3.38 17.27 2.83
CA ASP A 127 -4.43 18.24 3.15
C ASP A 127 -4.82 18.17 4.63
N LEU A 128 -4.91 16.98 5.17
CA LEU A 128 -5.20 16.74 6.57
C LEU A 128 -4.08 17.27 7.49
N LEU A 129 -2.82 16.99 7.15
CA LEU A 129 -1.65 17.50 7.89
C LEU A 129 -1.61 19.04 7.86
N PHE A 130 -1.92 19.65 6.71
CA PHE A 130 -2.02 21.10 6.60
C PHE A 130 -3.17 21.69 7.41
N SER A 131 -4.32 21.01 7.48
CA SER A 131 -5.47 21.48 8.25
C SER A 131 -5.15 21.56 9.75
N TYR A 132 -4.48 20.54 10.28
CA TYR A 132 -4.01 20.54 11.68
C TYR A 132 -2.80 21.46 11.92
N GLY A 133 -1.91 21.61 10.94
CA GLY A 133 -0.75 22.50 11.03
C GLY A 133 -1.12 23.98 11.06
N ARG A 134 -2.27 24.37 10.51
CA ARG A 134 -2.77 25.76 10.58
C ARG A 134 -3.06 26.22 12.01
N GLU A 135 -3.43 25.30 12.89
CA GLU A 135 -3.64 25.58 14.31
C GLU A 135 -2.33 25.89 15.05
N LYS A 136 -1.16 25.44 14.49
CA LYS A 136 0.16 25.54 15.12
C LYS A 136 1.10 26.57 14.50
N SER A 137 0.65 27.45 13.63
CA SER A 137 1.47 28.48 12.95
C SER A 137 2.65 27.98 12.08
N GLN A 138 2.89 26.69 11.99
CA GLN A 138 3.94 26.11 11.16
C GLN A 138 3.33 25.20 10.09
N LYS A 139 3.49 25.59 8.82
CA LYS A 139 3.14 24.73 7.71
C LYS A 139 4.27 23.72 7.48
N PRO A 140 3.98 22.42 7.44
CA PRO A 140 5.00 21.42 7.10
C PRO A 140 5.51 21.64 5.66
N SER A 141 6.81 21.44 5.45
CA SER A 141 7.37 21.36 4.12
C SER A 141 6.90 20.07 3.45
N VAL A 142 6.69 20.07 2.12
CA VAL A 142 6.25 18.88 1.38
C VAL A 142 7.27 18.52 0.31
N PHE A 143 7.73 17.27 0.36
CA PHE A 143 8.67 16.72 -0.61
C PHE A 143 7.95 15.67 -1.47
N TYR A 144 7.93 15.93 -2.78
CA TYR A 144 7.14 15.15 -3.72
C TYR A 144 7.98 14.06 -4.39
N ASN A 145 7.37 12.90 -4.54
CA ASN A 145 7.91 11.81 -5.34
C ASN A 145 7.54 12.03 -6.83
N ASP A 146 8.13 13.06 -7.41
CA ASP A 146 7.93 13.37 -8.82
C ASP A 146 8.98 12.60 -9.65
N GLY A 147 8.62 11.38 -10.05
CA GLY A 147 9.45 10.50 -10.89
C GLY A 147 10.31 9.49 -10.13
N SER A 148 10.88 9.84 -8.96
CA SER A 148 11.60 8.86 -8.13
C SER A 148 11.73 9.29 -6.66
N LEU A 149 11.85 8.32 -5.74
CA LEU A 149 12.18 8.58 -4.34
C LEU A 149 13.60 9.16 -4.20
N GLN A 150 14.51 8.87 -5.12
CA GLN A 150 15.83 9.47 -5.12
C GLN A 150 15.77 10.99 -5.38
N ASN A 151 14.98 11.44 -6.35
CA ASN A 151 14.77 12.87 -6.58
C ASN A 151 14.12 13.56 -5.40
N CYS A 152 13.13 12.91 -4.78
CA CYS A 152 12.51 13.37 -3.54
C CYS A 152 13.53 13.52 -2.41
N PHE A 153 14.45 12.57 -2.30
CA PHE A 153 15.53 12.64 -1.30
C PHE A 153 16.53 13.76 -1.58
N GLU A 154 16.92 13.98 -2.83
CA GLU A 154 17.83 15.09 -3.18
C GLU A 154 17.20 16.45 -2.81
N ASP A 155 15.91 16.62 -3.11
CA ASP A 155 15.18 17.84 -2.71
C ASP A 155 15.10 17.97 -1.18
N PHE A 156 14.76 16.91 -0.47
CA PHE A 156 14.78 16.89 1.02
C PHE A 156 16.15 17.21 1.58
N PHE A 157 17.20 16.62 1.00
CA PHE A 157 18.55 16.81 1.50
C PHE A 157 19.04 18.26 1.29
N ALA A 158 18.65 18.89 0.18
CA ALA A 158 18.98 20.27 -0.15
C ALA A 158 18.17 21.30 0.67
N ASN A 159 16.90 21.04 0.93
CA ASN A 159 15.95 22.03 1.44
C ASN A 159 15.36 21.69 2.84
N GLY A 160 15.68 20.53 3.40
CA GLY A 160 15.12 20.03 4.65
C GLY A 160 16.10 20.08 5.85
N GLU A 161 17.15 20.90 5.82
CA GLU A 161 18.18 20.90 6.86
C GLU A 161 17.63 21.13 8.28
N THR A 162 16.64 21.99 8.42
CA THR A 162 16.01 22.33 9.70
C THR A 162 14.93 21.34 10.14
N VAL A 163 14.59 20.33 9.33
CA VAL A 163 13.52 19.38 9.63
C VAL A 163 13.99 18.38 10.69
N GLU A 164 13.22 18.26 11.77
CA GLU A 164 13.45 17.33 12.88
C GLU A 164 12.48 16.16 12.91
N ALA A 165 11.33 16.28 12.25
CA ALA A 165 10.34 15.21 12.12
C ALA A 165 9.86 15.06 10.68
N VAL A 166 9.83 13.84 10.17
CA VAL A 166 9.35 13.54 8.81
C VAL A 166 8.20 12.56 8.89
N ILE A 167 7.09 12.93 8.26
CA ILE A 167 5.91 12.07 8.09
C ILE A 167 5.91 11.55 6.66
N CYS A 168 6.22 10.27 6.48
CA CYS A 168 6.20 9.61 5.19
C CYS A 168 4.80 9.13 4.86
N THR A 169 4.37 9.33 3.62
CA THR A 169 3.02 8.93 3.17
C THR A 169 2.81 7.41 3.21
N ASN A 170 3.90 6.66 3.06
CA ASN A 170 3.92 5.20 3.14
C ASN A 170 5.28 4.68 3.64
N ASP A 171 5.33 3.39 3.94
CA ASP A 171 6.49 2.68 4.50
C ASP A 171 7.67 2.60 3.52
N LEU A 172 7.43 2.47 2.22
CA LEU A 172 8.51 2.45 1.22
C LEU A 172 9.23 3.80 1.14
N ALA A 173 8.49 4.91 1.23
CA ALA A 173 9.07 6.24 1.30
C ALA A 173 9.90 6.42 2.57
N ALA A 174 9.43 5.88 3.72
CA ALA A 174 10.17 5.93 4.97
C ALA A 174 11.47 5.12 4.92
N VAL A 175 11.43 3.92 4.35
CA VAL A 175 12.62 3.07 4.14
C VAL A 175 13.64 3.76 3.24
N SER A 176 13.19 4.30 2.10
CA SER A 176 14.05 5.05 1.19
C SER A 176 14.72 6.23 1.88
N LEU A 177 13.95 7.04 2.63
CA LEU A 177 14.49 8.17 3.37
C LEU A 177 15.56 7.75 4.37
N VAL A 178 15.26 6.79 5.26
CA VAL A 178 16.19 6.35 6.30
C VAL A 178 17.47 5.76 5.69
N ARG A 179 17.34 4.93 4.64
CA ARG A 179 18.48 4.37 3.92
C ARG A 179 19.38 5.45 3.36
N ASN A 180 18.83 6.41 2.63
CA ASN A 180 19.59 7.48 2.01
C ASN A 180 20.22 8.44 3.03
N VAL A 181 19.52 8.75 4.14
CA VAL A 181 20.09 9.53 5.25
C VAL A 181 21.24 8.77 5.90
N LYS A 182 21.09 7.45 6.12
CA LYS A 182 22.14 6.60 6.70
C LYS A 182 23.41 6.58 5.85
N GLU A 183 23.26 6.54 4.52
CA GLU A 183 24.38 6.55 3.58
C GLU A 183 25.08 7.92 3.51
N ARG A 184 24.34 9.01 3.55
CA ARG A 184 24.85 10.37 3.28
C ARG A 184 25.22 11.19 4.51
N SER A 185 24.47 11.02 5.61
CA SER A 185 24.64 11.77 6.84
C SER A 185 24.15 10.95 8.05
N PRO A 186 24.88 9.89 8.45
CA PRO A 186 24.42 8.97 9.51
C PRO A 186 24.06 9.66 10.82
N ALA A 187 24.84 10.67 11.23
CA ALA A 187 24.60 11.43 12.46
C ALA A 187 23.23 12.14 12.48
N ARG A 188 22.62 12.39 11.32
CA ARG A 188 21.30 13.02 11.23
C ARG A 188 20.19 12.09 11.72
N LEU A 189 20.38 10.75 11.65
CA LEU A 189 19.40 9.79 12.15
C LEU A 189 19.21 9.87 13.66
N ASP A 190 20.20 10.35 14.40
CA ASP A 190 20.10 10.49 15.87
C ASP A 190 19.13 11.60 16.30
N SER A 191 18.87 12.56 15.40
CA SER A 191 18.00 13.72 15.64
C SER A 191 16.73 13.74 14.78
N LEU A 192 16.66 12.93 13.72
CA LEU A 192 15.53 12.91 12.79
C LEU A 192 14.51 11.85 13.20
N ALA A 193 13.33 12.26 13.63
CA ALA A 193 12.23 11.35 13.88
C ALA A 193 11.47 11.03 12.58
N VAL A 194 11.44 9.77 12.18
CA VAL A 194 10.76 9.33 10.95
C VAL A 194 9.50 8.53 11.29
N TYR A 195 8.39 8.99 10.78
CA TYR A 195 7.08 8.35 10.94
C TYR A 195 6.55 7.88 9.60
N SER A 196 5.96 6.70 9.57
CA SER A 196 5.23 6.19 8.40
C SER A 196 3.74 6.07 8.69
N LEU A 197 2.90 6.55 7.79
CA LEU A 197 1.44 6.45 7.92
C LEU A 197 0.90 5.06 7.56
N THR A 198 1.77 4.15 7.12
CA THR A 198 1.48 2.72 6.93
C THR A 198 2.67 1.91 7.40
N GLY A 199 2.43 0.68 7.84
CA GLY A 199 3.47 -0.29 8.18
C GLY A 199 3.52 -1.43 7.17
N GLY A 200 4.71 -1.92 6.89
CA GLY A 200 4.96 -3.12 6.09
C GLY A 200 6.11 -3.92 6.67
N THR A 201 6.26 -5.18 6.26
CA THR A 201 7.28 -6.08 6.79
C THR A 201 8.70 -5.53 6.58
N LEU A 202 8.94 -4.84 5.45
CA LEU A 202 10.25 -4.24 5.20
C LEU A 202 10.56 -3.11 6.17
N SER A 203 9.58 -2.25 6.51
CA SER A 203 9.81 -1.14 7.43
C SER A 203 10.12 -1.59 8.86
N GLU A 204 9.70 -2.79 9.27
CA GLU A 204 10.04 -3.37 10.58
C GLU A 204 11.56 -3.58 10.76
N TYR A 205 12.29 -3.87 9.65
CA TYR A 205 13.75 -4.02 9.68
C TYR A 205 14.49 -2.72 9.92
N TYR A 206 13.80 -1.58 9.78
CA TYR A 206 14.35 -0.24 10.04
C TYR A 206 14.00 0.30 11.44
N SER A 207 13.43 -0.54 12.31
CA SER A 207 13.30 -0.21 13.73
C SER A 207 14.71 -0.10 14.37
N PRO A 208 15.00 0.93 15.20
CA PRO A 208 14.07 1.90 15.77
C PRO A 208 13.91 3.21 14.97
N TYR A 209 14.48 3.32 13.78
CA TYR A 209 14.48 4.57 13.02
C TYR A 209 13.11 4.95 12.46
N ILE A 210 12.24 3.97 12.15
CA ILE A 210 10.91 4.21 11.61
C ILE A 210 9.86 3.83 12.65
N THR A 211 8.96 4.77 12.95
CA THR A 211 7.73 4.52 13.72
C THR A 211 6.55 4.44 12.75
N SER A 212 5.98 3.26 12.55
CA SER A 212 4.85 3.03 11.66
C SER A 212 3.51 3.07 12.40
N LEU A 213 2.47 3.54 11.70
CA LEU A 213 1.08 3.42 12.16
C LEU A 213 0.47 2.13 11.63
N ASP A 214 -0.07 1.30 12.52
CA ASP A 214 -0.70 0.05 12.17
C ASP A 214 -2.10 0.25 11.58
N ILE A 215 -2.44 -0.56 10.57
CA ILE A 215 -3.75 -0.60 9.95
C ILE A 215 -4.42 -1.94 10.27
N ASP A 216 -5.59 -1.91 10.92
CA ASP A 216 -6.42 -3.12 11.07
C ASP A 216 -7.12 -3.46 9.74
N TYR A 217 -6.37 -4.09 8.83
CA TYR A 217 -6.92 -4.54 7.55
C TYR A 217 -8.15 -5.45 7.73
N SER A 218 -8.22 -6.23 8.81
CA SER A 218 -9.34 -7.15 9.04
C SER A 218 -10.66 -6.41 9.28
N ALA A 219 -10.60 -5.22 9.85
CA ALA A 219 -11.78 -4.37 10.04
C ALA A 219 -12.35 -3.87 8.70
N PHE A 220 -11.50 -3.66 7.70
CA PHE A 220 -11.97 -3.19 6.38
C PHE A 220 -12.86 -4.24 5.69
N GLY A 221 -12.44 -5.50 5.66
CA GLY A 221 -13.27 -6.56 5.10
C GLY A 221 -14.61 -6.70 5.82
N ARG A 222 -14.62 -6.62 7.16
CA ARG A 222 -15.87 -6.63 7.94
C ARG A 222 -16.77 -5.45 7.61
N ALA A 223 -16.21 -4.23 7.54
CA ALA A 223 -16.96 -3.02 7.22
C ALA A 223 -17.53 -3.07 5.79
N ALA A 224 -16.75 -3.52 4.82
CA ALA A 224 -17.19 -3.65 3.43
C ALA A 224 -18.38 -4.61 3.29
N ILE A 225 -18.33 -5.77 3.94
CA ILE A 225 -19.45 -6.72 3.95
C ILE A 225 -20.67 -6.15 4.69
N HIS A 226 -20.45 -5.38 5.75
CA HIS A 226 -21.56 -4.75 6.46
C HIS A 226 -22.28 -3.72 5.57
N ILE A 227 -21.53 -2.88 4.86
CA ILE A 227 -22.07 -1.95 3.87
C ILE A 227 -22.88 -2.70 2.81
N TYR A 228 -22.28 -3.73 2.20
CA TYR A 228 -22.97 -4.51 1.18
C TYR A 228 -24.30 -5.08 1.69
N LYS A 229 -24.30 -5.70 2.88
CA LYS A 229 -25.53 -6.23 3.48
C LYS A 229 -26.58 -5.16 3.74
N MET A 230 -26.17 -3.97 4.20
CA MET A 230 -27.08 -2.84 4.42
C MET A 230 -27.67 -2.33 3.11
N LEU A 231 -26.86 -2.20 2.06
CA LEU A 231 -27.32 -1.80 0.74
C LEU A 231 -28.33 -2.79 0.16
N CYS A 232 -28.07 -4.09 0.25
CA CYS A 232 -28.99 -5.13 -0.18
C CYS A 232 -30.33 -5.07 0.58
N LYS A 233 -30.29 -4.76 1.90
CA LYS A 233 -31.48 -4.72 2.74
C LYS A 233 -32.32 -3.46 2.54
N HIS A 234 -31.68 -2.31 2.33
CA HIS A 234 -32.36 -1.02 2.43
C HIS A 234 -32.42 -0.22 1.12
N LYS A 235 -31.77 -0.63 0.04
CA LYS A 235 -31.74 0.06 -1.28
C LYS A 235 -31.51 1.58 -1.25
N TYR A 236 -30.98 2.14 -0.14
CA TYR A 236 -30.69 3.56 0.03
C TYR A 236 -29.49 3.75 0.96
N MET A 237 -29.12 4.98 1.10
CA MET A 237 -27.84 5.40 1.67
C MET A 237 -27.66 5.16 3.15
N THR A 238 -26.48 4.74 3.53
CA THR A 238 -26.03 4.60 4.92
C THR A 238 -24.61 5.12 5.06
N THR A 239 -24.32 5.84 6.12
CA THR A 239 -22.97 6.30 6.45
C THR A 239 -22.41 5.52 7.64
N LEU A 240 -21.32 4.78 7.44
CA LEU A 240 -20.54 4.11 8.48
C LEU A 240 -19.11 4.60 8.41
N SER A 241 -18.74 5.75 8.87
CA SER A 241 -17.42 6.35 8.57
C SER A 241 -17.06 6.29 7.08
N VAL A 242 -18.07 6.35 6.23
CA VAL A 242 -18.08 5.88 4.88
C VAL A 242 -19.12 6.69 4.19
N LYS A 243 -18.79 7.43 3.18
CA LYS A 243 -19.79 8.13 2.39
C LYS A 243 -20.46 7.11 1.51
N VAL A 244 -21.76 6.87 1.73
CA VAL A 244 -22.58 6.03 0.89
C VAL A 244 -23.53 6.93 0.12
N SER A 245 -23.45 6.90 -1.20
CA SER A 245 -24.39 7.60 -2.04
C SER A 245 -24.93 6.69 -3.13
N ARG A 246 -26.24 6.50 -3.22
CA ARG A 246 -26.90 5.68 -4.24
C ARG A 246 -28.07 6.42 -4.86
N SER A 247 -28.15 6.44 -6.18
CA SER A 247 -29.36 6.84 -6.88
C SER A 247 -30.37 5.69 -6.90
N SER A 248 -31.65 6.02 -6.80
CA SER A 248 -32.76 5.05 -6.79
C SER A 248 -33.19 4.58 -8.20
N SER A 249 -32.27 4.35 -9.16
CA SER A 249 -32.67 3.82 -10.44
C SER A 249 -32.82 2.29 -10.37
N ASP A 250 -34.03 1.81 -10.56
CA ASP A 250 -34.37 0.38 -10.56
C ASP A 250 -33.96 -0.35 -11.86
N ASN A 251 -33.19 0.29 -12.73
CA ASN A 251 -32.76 -0.29 -13.99
C ASN A 251 -31.50 -1.14 -13.78
N ALA A 252 -31.63 -2.44 -14.01
CA ALA A 252 -30.48 -3.33 -14.10
C ALA A 252 -29.61 -2.97 -15.32
N PRO A 253 -28.29 -3.08 -15.23
CA PRO A 253 -27.40 -2.85 -16.35
C PRO A 253 -27.69 -3.87 -17.46
N THR A 254 -27.83 -3.39 -18.69
CA THR A 254 -28.15 -4.23 -19.85
C THR A 254 -26.92 -4.71 -20.62
N SER A 255 -25.75 -4.19 -20.27
CA SER A 255 -24.48 -4.51 -20.96
C SER A 255 -23.32 -4.56 -19.99
N PRO A 256 -22.27 -5.38 -20.26
CA PRO A 256 -21.05 -5.37 -19.48
C PRO A 256 -20.38 -4.00 -19.52
N VAL A 257 -19.82 -3.57 -18.39
CA VAL A 257 -19.02 -2.35 -18.32
C VAL A 257 -17.58 -2.72 -18.64
N VAL A 258 -17.10 -2.26 -19.78
CA VAL A 258 -15.69 -2.40 -20.17
C VAL A 258 -14.89 -1.28 -19.51
N LEU A 259 -13.93 -1.67 -18.67
CA LEU A 259 -13.01 -0.76 -18.02
C LEU A 259 -11.73 -0.66 -18.84
N ASP A 260 -11.26 0.55 -19.02
CA ASP A 260 -10.01 0.80 -19.75
C ASP A 260 -8.83 0.51 -18.82
N CYS A 261 -8.39 -0.73 -18.86
CA CYS A 261 -7.22 -1.20 -18.13
C CYS A 261 -5.97 -1.03 -19.01
N ALA A 262 -5.84 0.11 -19.69
CA ALA A 262 -4.60 0.39 -20.39
C ALA A 262 -3.43 0.19 -19.44
N LYS A 263 -2.57 -0.78 -19.76
CA LYS A 263 -1.31 -1.05 -19.06
C LYS A 263 -0.31 0.04 -19.40
N GLU A 264 -0.65 1.30 -19.11
CA GLU A 264 0.38 2.32 -19.06
C GLU A 264 1.20 2.03 -17.80
N GLU A 265 2.49 1.80 -17.97
CA GLU A 265 3.45 1.84 -16.87
C GLU A 265 3.34 3.22 -16.22
N ARG A 266 2.61 3.29 -15.10
CA ARG A 266 2.41 4.52 -14.37
C ARG A 266 3.68 4.87 -13.60
N GLU A 267 3.87 6.15 -13.30
CA GLU A 267 5.11 6.69 -12.69
C GLU A 267 5.59 5.92 -11.46
N PHE A 268 4.68 5.50 -10.60
CA PHE A 268 5.02 4.73 -9.40
C PHE A 268 5.76 3.42 -9.72
N ASN A 269 5.31 2.68 -10.74
CA ASN A 269 5.94 1.43 -11.17
C ASN A 269 7.20 1.65 -12.03
N ARG A 270 7.49 2.90 -12.45
CA ARG A 270 8.71 3.25 -13.19
C ARG A 270 9.90 3.48 -12.27
N ASP A 271 9.66 3.83 -11.01
CA ASP A 271 10.75 4.00 -10.04
C ASP A 271 11.41 2.64 -9.73
N GLY A 272 12.70 2.53 -10.13
CA GLY A 272 13.48 1.32 -9.93
C GLY A 272 13.65 0.96 -8.45
N GLU A 273 13.80 1.96 -7.59
CA GLU A 273 13.95 1.77 -6.16
C GLU A 273 12.66 1.23 -5.54
N ILE A 274 11.52 1.79 -5.91
CA ILE A 274 10.21 1.28 -5.45
C ILE A 274 9.99 -0.16 -5.89
N ARG A 275 10.30 -0.50 -7.14
CA ARG A 275 10.17 -1.89 -7.64
C ARG A 275 11.03 -2.87 -6.86
N GLU A 276 12.29 -2.52 -6.57
CA GLU A 276 13.18 -3.36 -5.75
C GLU A 276 12.63 -3.56 -4.34
N MET A 277 12.20 -2.48 -3.65
CA MET A 277 11.60 -2.57 -2.33
C MET A 277 10.33 -3.40 -2.31
N MET A 278 9.45 -3.26 -3.31
CA MET A 278 8.25 -4.09 -3.46
C MET A 278 8.60 -5.57 -3.67
N ALA A 279 9.67 -5.88 -4.42
CA ALA A 279 10.15 -7.25 -4.60
C ALA A 279 10.66 -7.84 -3.27
N VAL A 280 11.43 -7.07 -2.50
CA VAL A 280 11.90 -7.48 -1.16
C VAL A 280 10.72 -7.68 -0.20
N GLU A 281 9.79 -6.74 -0.12
CA GLU A 281 8.59 -6.83 0.72
C GLU A 281 7.74 -8.06 0.36
N LYS A 282 7.51 -8.29 -0.95
CA LYS A 282 6.80 -9.46 -1.44
C LYS A 282 7.49 -10.76 -1.04
N LEU A 283 8.82 -10.78 -1.11
CA LEU A 283 9.63 -11.93 -0.72
C LEU A 283 9.48 -12.21 0.77
N LEU A 284 9.66 -11.22 1.63
CA LEU A 284 9.57 -11.33 3.09
C LEU A 284 8.19 -11.83 3.55
N ASN A 285 7.11 -11.30 2.94
CA ASN A 285 5.74 -11.69 3.27
C ASN A 285 5.36 -13.10 2.83
N ASN A 286 6.01 -13.65 1.78
CA ASN A 286 5.71 -14.98 1.26
C ASN A 286 6.72 -16.05 1.69
N SER A 287 7.72 -15.70 2.50
CA SER A 287 8.78 -16.61 2.95
C SER A 287 8.44 -17.23 4.30
N ASP A 288 8.48 -18.54 4.37
CA ASP A 288 8.45 -19.28 5.64
C ASP A 288 9.81 -19.24 6.36
N VAL A 289 9.89 -19.80 7.58
CA VAL A 289 11.12 -19.83 8.38
C VAL A 289 12.28 -20.50 7.63
N THR A 290 11.99 -21.55 6.84
CA THR A 290 13.00 -22.24 6.04
C THR A 290 13.47 -21.37 4.88
N ASP A 291 12.57 -20.70 4.18
CA ASP A 291 12.89 -19.79 3.08
C ASP A 291 13.76 -18.63 3.57
N ARG A 292 13.43 -18.03 4.72
CA ARG A 292 14.24 -16.99 5.38
C ARG A 292 15.63 -17.50 5.77
N GLY A 293 15.73 -18.73 6.27
CA GLY A 293 17.00 -19.39 6.55
C GLY A 293 17.86 -19.58 5.30
N ILE A 294 17.24 -19.94 4.17
CA ILE A 294 17.91 -20.07 2.88
C ILE A 294 18.41 -18.70 2.39
N ILE A 295 17.55 -17.68 2.43
CA ILE A 295 17.90 -16.31 2.02
C ILE A 295 19.06 -15.79 2.85
N ARG A 296 19.01 -15.94 4.18
CA ARG A 296 20.09 -15.57 5.09
C ARG A 296 21.41 -16.25 4.70
N GLY A 297 21.42 -17.56 4.52
CA GLY A 297 22.63 -18.27 4.16
C GLY A 297 23.17 -17.91 2.79
N LEU A 298 22.31 -17.57 1.81
CA LEU A 298 22.76 -17.02 0.53
C LEU A 298 23.43 -15.65 0.70
N MET A 299 22.89 -14.78 1.56
CA MET A 299 23.51 -13.49 1.90
C MET A 299 24.86 -13.67 2.62
N GLU A 300 25.01 -14.70 3.42
CA GLU A 300 26.26 -15.06 4.10
C GLU A 300 27.27 -15.72 3.13
N GLY A 301 26.89 -15.99 1.90
CA GLY A 301 27.75 -16.62 0.90
C GLY A 301 27.92 -18.13 1.04
N LYS A 302 27.02 -18.80 1.78
CA LYS A 302 27.07 -20.25 1.98
C LYS A 302 26.86 -21.03 0.67
N THR A 303 27.56 -22.12 0.56
CA THR A 303 27.41 -23.09 -0.56
C THR A 303 26.09 -23.86 -0.47
N LEU A 304 25.65 -24.44 -1.56
CA LEU A 304 24.44 -25.29 -1.57
C LEU A 304 24.54 -26.48 -0.60
N SER A 305 25.71 -27.04 -0.43
CA SER A 305 25.95 -28.14 0.51
C SER A 305 25.79 -27.71 1.95
N GLU A 306 26.36 -26.55 2.33
CA GLU A 306 26.21 -25.97 3.68
C GLU A 306 24.76 -25.60 3.98
N LEU A 307 24.06 -24.99 3.01
CA LEU A 307 22.64 -24.65 3.15
C LEU A 307 21.75 -25.90 3.27
N SER A 308 22.06 -26.94 2.50
CA SER A 308 21.36 -28.20 2.56
C SER A 308 21.46 -28.84 3.96
N ALA A 309 22.66 -28.86 4.53
CA ALA A 309 22.89 -29.33 5.89
C ALA A 309 22.19 -28.44 6.94
N GLN A 310 22.29 -27.11 6.82
CA GLN A 310 21.71 -26.16 7.75
C GLN A 310 20.17 -26.21 7.77
N CYS A 311 19.55 -26.33 6.61
CA CYS A 311 18.08 -26.35 6.49
C CYS A 311 17.48 -27.75 6.60
N PHE A 312 18.28 -28.78 6.80
CA PHE A 312 17.85 -30.18 6.80
C PHE A 312 17.10 -30.59 5.52
N LEU A 313 17.57 -30.11 4.37
CA LEU A 313 16.98 -30.35 3.06
C LEU A 313 17.95 -31.14 2.18
N THR A 314 17.43 -31.94 1.23
CA THR A 314 18.26 -32.45 0.13
C THR A 314 18.62 -31.30 -0.83
N GLU A 315 19.73 -31.40 -1.54
CA GLU A 315 20.13 -30.38 -2.51
C GLU A 315 19.04 -30.10 -3.57
N ASN A 316 18.30 -31.13 -3.99
CA ASN A 316 17.21 -30.97 -4.96
C ASN A 316 16.04 -30.19 -4.38
N ALA A 317 15.64 -30.46 -3.14
CA ALA A 317 14.63 -29.71 -2.43
C ALA A 317 15.05 -28.25 -2.21
N LEU A 318 16.32 -28.02 -1.86
CA LEU A 318 16.90 -26.70 -1.71
C LEU A 318 16.88 -25.93 -3.04
N LYS A 319 17.33 -26.53 -4.14
CA LYS A 319 17.28 -25.92 -5.49
C LYS A 319 15.85 -25.55 -5.90
N TYR A 320 14.89 -26.42 -5.61
CA TYR A 320 13.46 -26.13 -5.88
C TYR A 320 12.97 -24.92 -5.06
N ARG A 321 13.29 -24.87 -3.76
CA ARG A 321 12.91 -23.73 -2.92
C ARG A 321 13.56 -22.42 -3.37
N ILE A 322 14.86 -22.45 -3.72
CA ILE A 322 15.55 -21.28 -4.27
C ILE A 322 14.85 -20.80 -5.55
N LYS A 323 14.50 -21.71 -6.46
CA LYS A 323 13.77 -21.36 -7.67
C LYS A 323 12.41 -20.71 -7.36
N LYS A 324 11.69 -21.24 -6.36
CA LYS A 324 10.40 -20.66 -5.88
C LYS A 324 10.60 -19.27 -5.29
N ILE A 325 11.64 -19.08 -4.45
CA ILE A 325 12.00 -17.79 -3.85
C ILE A 325 12.25 -16.73 -4.94
N LEU A 326 13.09 -17.06 -5.93
CA LEU A 326 13.38 -16.16 -7.05
C LEU A 326 12.11 -15.80 -7.85
N ALA A 327 11.29 -16.80 -8.18
CA ALA A 327 10.05 -16.59 -8.92
C ALA A 327 9.02 -15.73 -8.13
N THR A 328 8.95 -15.89 -6.81
CA THR A 328 8.02 -15.13 -5.95
C THR A 328 8.30 -13.64 -6.00
N ALA A 329 9.56 -13.24 -5.97
CA ALA A 329 9.96 -11.83 -6.00
C ALA A 329 10.26 -11.30 -7.42
N GLY A 330 10.35 -12.17 -8.41
CA GLY A 330 10.67 -11.79 -9.78
C GLY A 330 12.15 -11.57 -10.05
N PHE A 331 13.06 -12.08 -9.19
CA PHE A 331 14.50 -12.01 -9.41
C PHE A 331 14.96 -13.00 -10.48
N ALA A 332 15.85 -12.54 -11.36
CA ALA A 332 16.38 -13.39 -12.44
C ALA A 332 17.30 -14.49 -11.91
N ASP A 333 18.12 -14.18 -10.90
CA ASP A 333 19.08 -15.11 -10.34
C ASP A 333 19.40 -14.83 -8.86
N LYS A 334 20.28 -15.68 -8.28
CA LYS A 334 20.71 -15.54 -6.88
C LYS A 334 21.56 -14.29 -6.63
N GLN A 335 22.30 -13.80 -7.61
CA GLN A 335 23.18 -12.64 -7.45
C GLN A 335 22.31 -11.38 -7.32
N GLU A 336 21.28 -11.26 -8.16
CA GLU A 336 20.30 -10.18 -8.07
C GLU A 336 19.55 -10.22 -6.74
N LEU A 337 19.06 -11.40 -6.32
CA LEU A 337 18.44 -11.58 -5.01
C LEU A 337 19.35 -11.10 -3.88
N VAL A 338 20.58 -11.60 -3.80
CA VAL A 338 21.52 -11.26 -2.72
C VAL A 338 21.91 -9.78 -2.76
N GLY A 339 22.14 -9.22 -3.96
CA GLY A 339 22.46 -7.81 -4.14
C GLY A 339 21.33 -6.91 -3.64
N THR A 340 20.10 -7.19 -4.06
CA THR A 340 18.93 -6.43 -3.65
C THR A 340 18.64 -6.59 -2.15
N MET A 341 18.72 -7.82 -1.62
CA MET A 341 18.52 -8.05 -0.18
C MET A 341 19.54 -7.30 0.67
N ARG A 342 20.83 -7.31 0.30
CA ARG A 342 21.88 -6.57 1.01
C ARG A 342 21.72 -5.06 0.95
N LYS A 343 21.09 -4.54 -0.09
CA LYS A 343 20.81 -3.11 -0.24
C LYS A 343 19.79 -2.62 0.79
N TYR A 344 18.82 -3.47 1.18
CA TYR A 344 17.71 -3.08 2.05
C TYR A 344 17.71 -3.75 3.44
N ILE A 345 18.47 -4.81 3.64
CA ILE A 345 18.57 -5.55 4.90
C ILE A 345 20.02 -5.56 5.37
N ASP A 346 20.34 -4.71 6.33
CA ASP A 346 21.72 -4.50 6.82
C ASP A 346 22.29 -5.68 7.58
N THR A 347 21.44 -6.43 8.29
CA THR A 347 21.88 -7.52 9.14
C THR A 347 21.09 -8.78 8.86
N THR A 348 21.82 -9.88 8.66
CA THR A 348 21.21 -11.21 8.49
C THR A 348 20.53 -11.73 9.76
N GLU A 349 20.79 -11.11 10.93
CA GLU A 349 20.22 -11.48 12.22
C GLU A 349 18.71 -11.25 12.30
N LYS A 350 18.18 -10.30 11.51
CA LYS A 350 16.76 -9.96 11.49
C LYS A 350 15.93 -10.82 10.51
N LEU A 351 16.54 -11.59 9.63
CA LEU A 351 15.90 -12.53 8.74
C LEU A 351 15.64 -13.87 9.46
#